data_58925f9ae39c9d6fd45ba9471f84fae8
#
_entry.id   58925f9ae39c9d6fd45ba9471f84fae8
#
_cell.length_a   1.000
_cell.length_b   1.000
_cell.length_c   1.000
_cell.angle_alpha   90.00
_cell.angle_beta   90.00
_cell.angle_gamma   90.00
#
_symmetry.space_group_name_H-M   'P 1'
#
loop_
_entity.id
_entity.type
_entity.pdbx_description
1 polymer ?
#
loop_
_entity_poly.entity_id
_entity_poly.type
_entity_poly.pdbx_seq_one_letter_code
_entity_poly.pdbx_strand_id
1 'polypeptide(L)' 'NTSYVKVQRLHAEFHETSARIVELATSGKLLQAYSLLYGDFLTISGRLILALRAWQTELLAQIWWQQDSSDQ' A
#
# COMPACT_ATOMS: atom_id res chain seq x y z
N ASN A 1 10.40 -7.49 9.95
CA ASN A 1 10.63 -7.20 8.53
C ASN A 1 10.16 -5.78 8.19
N THR A 2 11.10 -4.95 7.77
CA THR A 2 10.84 -3.52 7.49
C THR A 2 9.82 -3.34 6.36
N SER A 3 9.92 -4.14 5.31
CA SER A 3 9.01 -4.03 4.18
C SER A 3 7.58 -4.40 4.57
N TYR A 4 7.41 -5.42 5.38
CA TYR A 4 6.09 -5.83 5.87
C TYR A 4 5.44 -4.72 6.71
N VAL A 5 6.21 -4.14 7.63
CA VAL A 5 5.70 -3.05 8.48
C VAL A 5 5.30 -1.84 7.62
N LYS A 6 6.11 -1.53 6.61
CA LYS A 6 5.81 -0.43 5.70
C LYS A 6 4.54 -0.69 4.90
N VAL A 7 4.34 -1.92 4.42
CA VAL A 7 3.12 -2.32 3.72
C VAL A 7 1.90 -2.16 4.63
N GLN A 8 2.00 -2.62 5.88
CA GLN A 8 0.90 -2.49 6.83
C GLN A 8 0.51 -1.04 7.05
N ARG A 9 1.49 -0.16 7.25
CA ARG A 9 1.24 1.26 7.49
C ARG A 9 0.60 1.91 6.27
N LEU A 10 1.13 1.67 5.08
CA LEU A 10 0.60 2.26 3.85
C LEU A 10 -0.79 1.71 3.52
N HIS A 11 -1.04 0.44 3.81
CA HIS A 11 -2.35 -0.18 3.64
C HIS A 11 -3.39 0.50 4.53
N ALA A 12 -3.03 0.78 5.78
CA ALA A 12 -3.91 1.49 6.71
C ALA A 12 -4.20 2.91 6.21
N GLU A 13 -3.16 3.63 5.76
CA GLU A 13 -3.33 4.97 5.19
C GLU A 13 -4.21 4.96 3.95
N PHE A 14 -4.06 3.94 3.12
CA PHE A 14 -4.88 3.74 1.92
C PHE A 14 -6.36 3.63 2.30
N HIS A 15 -6.68 2.82 3.30
CA HIS A 15 -8.06 2.64 3.76
C HIS A 15 -8.61 3.91 4.40
N GLU A 16 -7.83 4.60 5.20
CA GLU A 16 -8.25 5.86 5.82
C GLU A 16 -8.56 6.93 4.77
N THR A 17 -7.70 7.07 3.77
CA THR A 17 -7.89 8.04 2.70
C THR A 17 -9.11 7.67 1.86
N SER A 18 -9.29 6.39 1.54
CA SER A 18 -10.47 5.92 0.81
C SER A 18 -11.76 6.24 1.54
N ALA A 19 -11.79 5.98 2.85
CA ALA A 19 -12.95 6.27 3.68
C ALA A 19 -13.27 7.77 3.71
N ARG A 20 -12.23 8.60 3.80
CA ARG A 20 -12.39 10.05 3.78
C ARG A 20 -12.97 10.55 2.46
N ILE A 21 -12.52 9.98 1.33
CA ILE A 21 -13.06 10.33 0.01
C ILE A 21 -14.54 10.01 -0.06
N VAL A 22 -14.94 8.82 0.38
CA VAL A 22 -16.35 8.40 0.38
C VAL A 22 -17.17 9.33 1.28
N GLU A 23 -16.68 9.66 2.45
CA GLU A 23 -17.35 10.57 3.38
C GLU A 23 -17.57 11.95 2.76
N LEU A 24 -16.54 12.51 2.12
CA LEU A 24 -16.66 13.80 1.44
C LEU A 24 -17.65 13.74 0.27
N ALA A 25 -17.57 12.69 -0.53
CA ALA A 25 -18.44 12.55 -1.69
C ALA A 25 -19.90 12.40 -1.28
N THR A 26 -20.18 11.59 -0.26
CA THR A 26 -21.54 11.36 0.22
C THR A 26 -22.11 12.54 0.99
N SER A 27 -21.24 13.44 1.45
CA SER A 27 -21.66 14.70 2.11
C SER A 27 -21.84 15.85 1.13
N GLY A 28 -21.73 15.59 -0.19
CA GLY A 28 -21.89 16.61 -1.19
C GLY A 28 -20.65 17.47 -1.42
N LYS A 29 -19.52 17.13 -0.82
CA LYS A 29 -18.27 17.88 -0.97
C LYS A 29 -17.42 17.29 -2.09
N LEU A 30 -17.97 17.33 -3.30
CA LEU A 30 -17.38 16.63 -4.45
C LEU A 30 -16.02 17.16 -4.85
N LEU A 31 -15.82 18.48 -4.83
CA LEU A 31 -14.52 19.05 -5.20
C LEU A 31 -13.43 18.63 -4.22
N GLN A 32 -13.75 18.58 -2.93
CA GLN A 32 -12.81 18.13 -1.92
C GLN A 32 -12.49 16.65 -2.07
N ALA A 33 -13.52 15.83 -2.34
CA ALA A 33 -13.33 14.41 -2.60
C ALA A 33 -12.42 14.19 -3.81
N TYR A 34 -12.66 14.94 -4.87
CA TYR A 34 -11.89 14.87 -6.11
C TYR A 34 -10.43 15.24 -5.87
N SER A 35 -10.22 16.32 -5.13
CA SER A 35 -8.87 16.77 -4.80
C SER A 35 -8.09 15.73 -4.01
N LEU A 36 -8.74 15.09 -3.06
CA LEU A 36 -8.11 14.04 -2.24
C LEU A 36 -7.83 12.79 -3.07
N LEU A 37 -8.73 12.44 -3.98
CA LEU A 37 -8.57 11.29 -4.88
C LEU A 37 -7.35 11.46 -5.80
N TYR A 38 -7.21 12.62 -6.43
CA TYR A 38 -6.11 12.87 -7.36
C TYR A 38 -4.82 13.35 -6.69
N GLY A 39 -4.87 13.64 -5.41
CA GLY A 39 -3.69 14.02 -4.63
C GLY A 39 -3.20 12.87 -3.76
N ASP A 40 -3.59 12.92 -2.50
CA ASP A 40 -3.09 11.99 -1.47
C ASP A 40 -3.36 10.53 -1.82
N PHE A 41 -4.55 10.22 -2.36
CA PHE A 41 -4.91 8.84 -2.66
C PHE A 41 -3.96 8.24 -3.71
N LEU A 42 -3.68 8.96 -4.79
CA LEU A 42 -2.76 8.46 -5.82
C LEU A 42 -1.35 8.31 -5.29
N THR A 43 -0.91 9.26 -4.46
CA THR A 43 0.42 9.19 -3.85
C THR A 43 0.56 7.97 -2.95
N ILE A 44 -0.43 7.75 -2.07
CA ILE A 44 -0.43 6.61 -1.15
C ILE A 44 -0.51 5.29 -1.93
N SER A 45 -1.37 5.24 -2.96
CA SER A 45 -1.50 4.05 -3.82
C SER A 45 -0.17 3.69 -4.47
N GLY A 46 0.53 4.68 -5.02
CA GLY A 46 1.83 4.46 -5.64
C GLY A 46 2.87 3.94 -4.65
N ARG A 47 2.92 4.52 -3.47
CA ARG A 47 3.82 4.07 -2.40
C ARG A 47 3.51 2.66 -1.94
N LEU A 48 2.22 2.34 -1.82
CA LEU A 48 1.79 1.00 -1.42
C LEU A 48 2.22 -0.04 -2.45
N ILE A 49 2.03 0.25 -3.74
CA ILE A 49 2.45 -0.65 -4.81
C ILE A 49 3.96 -0.90 -4.76
N LEU A 50 4.75 0.15 -4.58
CA LEU A 50 6.20 0.01 -4.48
C LEU A 50 6.62 -0.81 -3.26
N ALA A 51 5.96 -0.58 -2.12
CA ALA A 51 6.23 -1.34 -0.91
C ALA A 51 5.87 -2.82 -1.07
N LEU A 52 4.75 -3.11 -1.74
CA LEU A 52 4.35 -4.48 -2.04
C LEU A 52 5.37 -5.19 -2.93
N ARG A 53 5.89 -4.49 -3.93
CA ARG A 53 6.92 -5.05 -4.82
C ARG A 53 8.22 -5.34 -4.06
N ALA A 54 8.62 -4.45 -3.19
CA ALA A 54 9.81 -4.66 -2.36
C ALA A 54 9.62 -5.88 -1.44
N TRP A 55 8.45 -6.00 -0.83
CA TRP A 55 8.14 -7.14 0.02
C TRP A 55 8.11 -8.44 -0.78
N GLN A 56 7.53 -8.40 -1.97
CA GLN A 56 7.51 -9.55 -2.87
C GLN A 56 8.93 -10.03 -3.17
N THR A 57 9.84 -9.10 -3.47
CA THR A 57 11.24 -9.42 -3.74
C THR A 57 11.89 -10.11 -2.54
N GLU A 58 11.62 -9.60 -1.34
CA GLU A 58 12.16 -10.20 -0.11
C GLU A 58 11.62 -11.61 0.11
N LEU A 59 10.33 -11.81 -0.12
CA LEU A 59 9.71 -13.13 0.04
C LEU A 59 10.29 -14.13 -0.96
N LEU A 60 10.48 -13.71 -2.20
CA LEU A 60 11.08 -14.57 -3.23
C LEU A 60 12.53 -14.94 -2.86
N ALA A 61 13.28 -13.98 -2.34
CA ALA A 61 14.64 -14.24 -1.89
C ALA A 61 14.67 -15.26 -0.74
N GLN A 62 13.73 -15.18 0.19
CA GLN A 62 13.62 -16.13 1.29
C GLN A 62 13.30 -17.53 0.78
N ILE A 63 12.39 -17.65 -0.19
CA ILE A 63 12.02 -18.93 -0.78
C ILE A 63 13.25 -19.55 -1.47
N TRP A 64 13.97 -18.77 -2.25
CA TRP A 64 15.18 -19.21 -2.91
C TRP A 64 16.22 -19.70 -1.93
N TRP A 65 16.44 -18.95 -0.86
CA TRP A 65 17.38 -19.31 0.19
C TRP A 65 17.01 -20.64 0.86
N GLN A 66 15.73 -20.84 1.16
CA GLN A 66 15.24 -22.07 1.78
C GLN A 66 15.40 -23.28 0.88
N GLN A 67 15.15 -23.12 -0.43
CA GLN A 67 15.35 -24.19 -1.39
C GLN A 67 16.80 -24.63 -1.49
N ASP A 68 17.71 -23.67 -1.54
CA ASP A 68 19.14 -23.96 -1.56
C ASP A 68 19.56 -24.73 -0.32
N SER A 69 19.05 -24.34 0.85
CA SER A 69 19.36 -25.00 2.12
C SER A 69 18.80 -26.42 2.17
N SER A 70 17.63 -26.67 1.57
CA SER A 70 17.03 -28.00 1.57
C SER A 70 17.68 -28.97 0.60
N ASP A 71 18.34 -28.48 -0.43
CA ASP A 71 19.03 -29.32 -1.41
C ASP A 71 20.36 -29.85 -0.90
N GLN A 72 20.82 -29.40 0.24
CA GLN A 72 22.06 -29.84 0.85
C GLN A 72 21.81 -30.88 1.92
#